data_0be2b3c6af9102a8a2008f62cb3135ec
#
_entry.id   0be2b3c6af9102a8a2008f62cb3135ec
#
_cell.length_a   1.000
_cell.length_b   1.000
_cell.length_c   1.000
_cell.angle_alpha   90.00
_cell.angle_beta   90.00
_cell.angle_gamma   90.00
#
_symmetry.space_group_name_H-M   'P 1'
#
loop_
_entity.id
_entity.type
_entity.pdbx_description
1 polymer ?
#
loop_
_entity_poly.entity_id
_entity_poly.type
_entity_poly.pdbx_seq_one_letter_code
_entity_poly.pdbx_strand_id
1 'polypeptide(L)' 'HSIQDLEPGMVVPGIVNNITNFGAFVDIGIKESGLVHISQLANKFVKNPADVVSLNQQVQVRIMEVDLQRKRIQLSMKNV' A
#
# COMPACT_ATOMS: atom_id res chain seq x y z
N HIS A 1 5.99 -11.36 -12.22
CA HIS A 1 5.79 -10.86 -10.86
C HIS A 1 4.41 -11.22 -10.36
N SER A 2 4.37 -11.89 -9.24
CA SER A 2 3.13 -12.31 -8.62
C SER A 2 3.22 -12.09 -7.10
N ILE A 3 2.09 -12.31 -6.40
CA ILE A 3 2.06 -12.18 -4.96
C ILE A 3 3.05 -13.12 -4.27
N GLN A 4 3.38 -14.24 -4.91
CA GLN A 4 4.33 -15.21 -4.37
C GLN A 4 5.77 -14.72 -4.41
N ASP A 5 6.07 -13.74 -5.25
CA ASP A 5 7.40 -13.16 -5.36
C ASP A 5 7.67 -12.06 -4.35
N LEU A 6 6.68 -11.68 -3.56
CA LEU A 6 6.78 -10.58 -2.61
C LEU A 6 7.20 -11.10 -1.24
N GLU A 7 8.03 -10.30 -0.56
CA GLU A 7 8.50 -10.63 0.79
C GLU A 7 8.35 -9.41 1.71
N PRO A 8 8.02 -9.64 2.99
CA PRO A 8 7.96 -8.53 3.95
C PRO A 8 9.28 -7.78 4.02
N GLY A 9 9.19 -6.46 4.11
CA GLY A 9 10.36 -5.59 4.12
C GLY A 9 10.82 -5.11 2.76
N MET A 10 10.29 -5.69 1.68
CA MET A 10 10.62 -5.29 0.33
C MET A 10 9.96 -3.94 0.00
N VAL A 11 10.72 -3.03 -0.63
CA VAL A 11 10.19 -1.75 -1.08
C VAL A 11 9.95 -1.82 -2.58
N VAL A 12 8.72 -1.50 -2.99
CA VAL A 12 8.33 -1.57 -4.40
C VAL A 12 7.61 -0.29 -4.80
N PRO A 13 7.67 0.08 -6.09
CA PRO A 13 6.88 1.20 -6.59
C PRO A 13 5.44 0.77 -6.77
N GLY A 14 4.53 1.73 -6.64
CA GLY A 14 3.12 1.48 -6.85
C GLY A 14 2.38 2.73 -7.27
N ILE A 15 1.12 2.55 -7.63
CA ILE A 15 0.25 3.65 -8.03
C ILE A 15 -1.03 3.55 -7.21
N VAL A 16 -1.42 4.67 -6.59
CA VAL A 16 -2.64 4.73 -5.79
C VAL A 16 -3.83 4.61 -6.74
N ASN A 17 -4.62 3.54 -6.61
CA ASN A 17 -5.77 3.33 -7.49
C ASN A 17 -7.12 3.50 -6.81
N ASN A 18 -7.15 3.58 -5.46
CA ASN A 18 -8.39 3.88 -4.75
C ASN A 18 -8.04 4.40 -3.36
N ILE A 19 -8.88 5.30 -2.85
CA ILE A 19 -8.71 5.88 -1.52
C ILE A 19 -10.02 5.68 -0.75
N THR A 20 -9.91 5.12 0.46
CA THR A 20 -11.05 4.87 1.32
C THR A 20 -10.86 5.58 2.66
N ASN A 21 -11.88 5.49 3.54
CA ASN A 21 -11.80 6.12 4.87
C ASN A 21 -10.74 5.48 5.77
N PHE A 22 -10.35 4.25 5.48
CA PHE A 22 -9.41 3.51 6.33
C PHE A 22 -8.03 3.35 5.71
N GLY A 23 -7.82 3.87 4.51
CA GLY A 23 -6.51 3.80 3.87
C GLY A 23 -6.58 3.97 2.37
N ALA A 24 -5.54 3.51 1.70
CA ALA A 24 -5.44 3.62 0.24
C ALA A 24 -5.06 2.28 -0.36
N PHE A 25 -5.65 1.96 -1.51
CA PHE A 25 -5.26 0.79 -2.28
C PHE A 25 -4.21 1.20 -3.29
N VAL A 26 -3.14 0.43 -3.36
CA VAL A 26 -2.00 0.70 -4.22
C VAL A 26 -1.78 -0.50 -5.13
N ASP A 27 -1.70 -0.22 -6.43
CA ASP A 27 -1.39 -1.22 -7.44
C ASP A 27 0.13 -1.32 -7.56
N ILE A 28 0.68 -2.47 -7.25
CA ILE A 28 2.12 -2.70 -7.30
C ILE A 28 2.53 -3.57 -8.49
N GLY A 29 1.65 -3.68 -9.49
CA GLY A 29 1.98 -4.37 -10.73
C GLY A 29 1.62 -5.85 -10.75
N ILE A 30 0.85 -6.32 -9.78
CA ILE A 30 0.33 -7.68 -9.74
C ILE A 30 -1.18 -7.65 -9.72
N LYS A 31 -1.83 -8.80 -9.83
CA LYS A 31 -3.29 -8.87 -9.86
C LYS A 31 -3.94 -8.34 -8.59
N GLU A 32 -3.31 -8.63 -7.46
CA GLU A 32 -3.81 -8.20 -6.16
C GLU A 32 -3.32 -6.79 -5.85
N SER A 33 -4.22 -5.94 -5.36
CA SER A 33 -3.83 -4.62 -4.87
C SER A 33 -3.45 -4.70 -3.40
N GLY A 34 -2.44 -3.92 -3.03
CA GLY A 34 -2.06 -3.80 -1.64
C GLY A 34 -2.83 -2.69 -0.94
N LEU A 35 -3.01 -2.83 0.36
CA LEU A 35 -3.67 -1.82 1.19
C LEU A 35 -2.64 -1.15 2.08
N VAL A 36 -2.60 0.18 2.04
CA VAL A 36 -1.87 0.99 3.00
C VAL A 36 -2.89 1.50 4.00
N HIS A 37 -2.89 0.95 5.22
CA HIS A 37 -3.80 1.39 6.26
C HIS A 37 -3.53 2.85 6.61
N ILE A 38 -4.56 3.56 7.07
CA ILE A 38 -4.45 4.99 7.37
C ILE A 38 -3.31 5.28 8.36
N SER A 39 -3.06 4.37 9.30
CA SER A 39 -1.97 4.52 10.26
C SER A 39 -0.59 4.34 9.61
N GLN A 40 -0.52 3.82 8.41
CA GLN A 40 0.73 3.54 7.70
C GLN A 40 0.97 4.50 6.52
N LEU A 41 0.09 5.48 6.32
CA LEU A 41 0.23 6.43 5.22
C LEU A 41 1.31 7.47 5.48
N ALA A 42 1.53 7.83 6.73
CA ALA A 42 2.53 8.82 7.11
C ALA A 42 2.96 8.60 8.55
N ASN A 43 4.06 9.26 8.94
CA ASN A 43 4.58 9.18 10.31
C ASN A 43 3.80 10.06 11.29
N LYS A 44 2.71 10.67 10.84
CA LYS A 44 1.88 11.54 11.65
C LYS A 44 0.44 11.08 11.58
N PHE A 45 -0.39 11.61 12.47
CA PHE A 45 -1.81 11.31 12.46
C PHE A 45 -2.46 11.79 11.17
N VAL A 46 -3.20 10.91 10.52
CA VAL A 46 -3.88 11.19 9.26
C VAL A 46 -5.38 11.01 9.48
N LYS A 47 -6.15 12.08 9.35
CA LYS A 47 -7.60 12.01 9.46
C LYS A 47 -8.24 11.49 8.17
N ASN A 48 -7.72 11.95 7.05
CA ASN A 48 -8.29 11.64 5.75
C ASN A 48 -7.17 11.19 4.83
N PRO A 49 -7.21 9.96 4.31
CA PRO A 49 -6.15 9.47 3.43
C PRO A 49 -5.95 10.36 2.20
N ALA A 50 -6.99 11.01 1.72
CA ALA A 50 -6.87 11.90 0.56
C ALA A 50 -6.02 13.14 0.82
N ASP A 51 -5.75 13.46 2.08
CA ASP A 51 -4.86 14.57 2.43
C ASP A 51 -3.38 14.21 2.23
N VAL A 52 -3.07 12.93 2.14
CA VAL A 52 -1.70 12.45 2.04
C VAL A 52 -1.40 11.94 0.64
N VAL A 53 -2.36 11.26 0.01
CA VAL A 53 -2.17 10.65 -1.30
C VAL A 53 -3.31 11.04 -2.23
N SER A 54 -3.04 10.95 -3.53
CA SER A 54 -4.02 11.26 -4.57
C SER A 54 -4.16 10.06 -5.48
N LEU A 55 -5.31 9.93 -6.12
CA LEU A 55 -5.52 8.89 -7.13
C LEU A 55 -4.48 9.02 -8.24
N ASN A 56 -3.99 7.88 -8.69
CA ASN A 56 -2.99 7.76 -9.75
C ASN A 56 -1.63 8.33 -9.37
N GLN A 57 -1.43 8.65 -8.10
CA GLN A 57 -0.13 9.12 -7.63
C GLN A 57 0.86 7.95 -7.58
N GLN A 58 2.07 8.18 -8.09
CA GLN A 58 3.14 7.20 -7.93
C GLN A 58 3.72 7.30 -6.53
N VAL A 59 3.83 6.15 -5.88
CA VAL A 59 4.35 6.09 -4.51
C VAL A 59 5.29 4.90 -4.40
N GLN A 60 6.13 4.92 -3.36
CA GLN A 60 6.89 3.74 -2.97
C GLN A 60 6.31 3.21 -1.68
N VAL A 61 6.17 1.90 -1.62
CA VAL A 61 5.58 1.24 -0.46
C VAL A 61 6.47 0.10 -0.01
N ARG A 62 6.44 -0.16 1.30
CA ARG A 62 7.14 -1.30 1.88
C ARG A 62 6.11 -2.38 2.16
N ILE A 63 6.44 -3.60 1.79
CA ILE A 63 5.57 -4.74 2.04
C ILE A 63 5.70 -5.13 3.51
N MET A 64 4.59 -5.07 4.24
CA MET A 64 4.55 -5.42 5.65
C MET A 64 4.15 -6.87 5.85
N GLU A 65 3.13 -7.32 5.12
CA GLU A 65 2.62 -8.67 5.25
C GLU A 65 1.98 -9.09 3.94
N VAL A 66 2.18 -10.36 3.58
CA VAL A 66 1.56 -10.96 2.40
C VAL A 66 0.72 -12.14 2.87
N ASP A 67 -0.58 -12.07 2.63
CA ASP A 67 -1.51 -13.15 2.95
C ASP A 67 -1.87 -13.87 1.65
N LEU A 68 -1.24 -15.02 1.43
CA LEU A 68 -1.43 -15.79 0.21
C LEU A 68 -2.81 -16.44 0.15
N GLN A 69 -3.38 -16.77 1.31
CA GLN A 69 -4.68 -17.43 1.34
C GLN A 69 -5.80 -16.46 0.94
N ARG A 70 -5.73 -15.24 1.44
CA ARG A 70 -6.74 -14.22 1.16
C ARG A 70 -6.34 -13.33 -0.02
N LYS A 71 -5.14 -13.53 -0.54
CA LYS A 71 -4.58 -12.72 -1.62
C LYS A 71 -4.59 -11.24 -1.28
N ARG A 72 -4.17 -10.93 -0.06
CA ARG A 72 -4.10 -9.57 0.45
C ARG A 72 -2.66 -9.21 0.78
N ILE A 73 -2.33 -7.96 0.57
CA ILE A 73 -1.01 -7.45 0.82
C ILE A 73 -1.16 -6.21 1.68
N GLN A 74 -0.48 -6.18 2.83
CA GLN A 74 -0.45 -5.01 3.68
C GLN A 74 0.81 -4.23 3.40
N LEU A 75 0.66 -2.95 3.14
CA LEU A 75 1.75 -2.07 2.74
C LEU A 75 1.90 -0.93 3.73
N SER A 76 3.09 -0.32 3.74
CA SER A 76 3.38 0.84 4.56
C SER A 76 4.07 1.89 3.72
N MET A 77 3.72 3.16 3.94
CA MET A 77 4.41 4.29 3.35
C MET A 77 5.29 5.00 4.38
N LYS A 78 5.40 4.46 5.58
CA LYS A 78 6.29 5.02 6.61
C LYS A 78 7.72 4.60 6.35
N ASN A 79 8.64 5.56 6.46
CA ASN A 79 10.09 5.30 6.37
C ASN A 79 10.49 4.66 5.05
N VAL A 80 9.87 5.08 3.98
CA VAL A 80 10.17 4.56 2.63
C VAL A 80 10.79 5.64 1.77
#